data_6085c6be8a34cae90eaf377a2ed40914
#
_entry.id   6085c6be8a34cae90eaf377a2ed40914
#
_cell.length_a   1.000
_cell.length_b   1.000
_cell.length_c   1.000
_cell.angle_alpha   90.00
_cell.angle_beta   90.00
_cell.angle_gamma   90.00
#
_symmetry.space_group_name_H-M   'P 1'
#
loop_
_entity.id
_entity.type
_entity.pdbx_description
1 polymer ?
#
loop_
_entity_poly.entity_id
_entity_poly.type
_entity_poly.pdbx_seq_one_letter_code
_entity_poly.pdbx_strand_id
1 'polypeptide(L)'
;EAYQVTQDNFYLQVVEDTLAYVLREMTSPEGGFYSAQDADSEGEEGKYFTWFPEEIEELLGEQDAALFMRYYGVSPEGNFEHGRSILHVENELADIARVLQVSAGQLLEVIERGQKVLLAARQQRIAPERDDKILLAWNGLMISAMARAYQVCGEEHYLKAAVVAADFTLENMVRDGQLLHTYKDGQAR
;
A
#
# COMPACT_ATOMS: atom_id res chain seq x y z
N GLU A 1 -12.78 -5.91 10.30
CA GLU A 1 -13.51 -5.89 11.59
C GLU A 1 -13.95 -4.49 11.97
N ALA A 2 -13.06 -3.48 12.04
CA ALA A 2 -13.44 -2.10 12.42
C ALA A 2 -14.59 -1.58 11.55
N TYR A 3 -14.49 -1.68 10.23
CA TYR A 3 -15.58 -1.33 9.31
C TYR A 3 -16.89 -2.06 9.62
N GLN A 4 -16.85 -3.36 9.91
CA GLN A 4 -18.06 -4.15 10.21
C GLN A 4 -18.79 -3.65 11.47
N VAL A 5 -18.04 -3.14 12.45
CA VAL A 5 -18.60 -2.62 13.73
C VAL A 5 -19.05 -1.17 13.58
N THR A 6 -18.25 -0.33 12.93
CA THR A 6 -18.49 1.12 12.89
C THR A 6 -19.31 1.58 11.69
N GLN A 7 -19.28 0.81 10.59
CA GLN A 7 -19.80 1.18 9.28
C GLN A 7 -19.14 2.45 8.70
N ASP A 8 -17.96 2.82 9.21
CA ASP A 8 -17.19 3.96 8.74
C ASP A 8 -16.33 3.57 7.53
N ASN A 9 -16.60 4.20 6.40
CA ASN A 9 -15.93 3.95 5.12
C ASN A 9 -14.41 4.22 5.16
N PHE A 10 -13.93 5.00 6.12
CA PHE A 10 -12.49 5.19 6.33
C PHE A 10 -11.76 3.85 6.50
N TYR A 11 -12.30 2.96 7.34
CA TYR A 11 -11.70 1.63 7.54
C TYR A 11 -11.78 0.72 6.33
N LEU A 12 -12.83 0.88 5.52
CA LEU A 12 -12.94 0.16 4.26
C LEU A 12 -11.87 0.60 3.28
N GLN A 13 -11.69 1.91 3.09
CA GLN A 13 -10.67 2.47 2.22
C GLN A 13 -9.25 2.04 2.62
N VAL A 14 -8.93 2.07 3.92
CA VAL A 14 -7.63 1.59 4.44
C VAL A 14 -7.40 0.12 4.07
N VAL A 15 -8.43 -0.73 4.16
CA VAL A 15 -8.32 -2.15 3.76
C VAL A 15 -8.06 -2.27 2.27
N GLU A 16 -8.83 -1.58 1.44
CA GLU A 16 -8.71 -1.63 -0.03
C GLU A 16 -7.33 -1.16 -0.49
N ASP A 17 -6.85 -0.02 0.01
CA ASP A 17 -5.53 0.53 -0.33
C ASP A 17 -4.38 -0.42 0.10
N THR A 18 -4.50 -0.98 1.31
CA THR A 18 -3.49 -1.93 1.83
C THR A 18 -3.45 -3.21 0.99
N LEU A 19 -4.60 -3.80 0.71
CA LEU A 19 -4.65 -5.03 -0.08
C LEU A 19 -4.29 -4.80 -1.54
N ALA A 20 -4.62 -3.63 -2.12
CA ALA A 20 -4.16 -3.25 -3.45
C ALA A 20 -2.63 -3.16 -3.52
N TYR A 21 -1.97 -2.62 -2.49
CA TYR A 21 -0.51 -2.65 -2.39
C TYR A 21 0.03 -4.08 -2.36
N VAL A 22 -0.52 -4.95 -1.50
CA VAL A 22 -0.08 -6.35 -1.37
C VAL A 22 -0.22 -7.09 -2.71
N LEU A 23 -1.34 -6.93 -3.39
CA LEU A 23 -1.58 -7.58 -4.68
C LEU A 23 -0.64 -7.08 -5.78
N ARG A 24 -0.30 -5.80 -5.77
CA ARG A 24 0.54 -5.17 -6.79
C ARG A 24 2.03 -5.41 -6.56
N GLU A 25 2.50 -5.29 -5.30
CA GLU A 25 3.93 -5.22 -4.97
C GLU A 25 4.47 -6.49 -4.28
N MET A 26 3.60 -7.17 -3.49
CA MET A 26 4.03 -8.22 -2.57
C MET A 26 3.50 -9.61 -2.94
N THR A 27 3.00 -9.80 -4.17
CA THR A 27 2.49 -11.09 -4.63
C THR A 27 3.43 -11.68 -5.69
N SER A 28 3.80 -12.94 -5.51
CA SER A 28 4.61 -13.67 -6.48
C SER A 28 3.79 -14.06 -7.72
N PRO A 29 4.41 -14.28 -8.87
CA PRO A 29 3.71 -14.81 -10.04
C PRO A 29 3.03 -16.17 -9.79
N GLU A 30 3.54 -16.94 -8.82
CA GLU A 30 3.00 -18.25 -8.44
C GLU A 30 1.85 -18.13 -7.42
N GLY A 31 1.60 -16.94 -6.86
CA GLY A 31 0.48 -16.61 -5.97
C GLY A 31 0.80 -16.51 -4.49
N GLY A 32 2.00 -16.88 -4.06
CA GLY A 32 2.42 -16.65 -2.66
C GLY A 32 2.72 -15.17 -2.37
N PHE A 33 2.59 -14.75 -1.12
CA PHE A 33 2.91 -13.39 -0.69
C PHE A 33 4.34 -13.32 -0.16
N TYR A 34 5.13 -12.38 -0.67
CA TYR A 34 6.50 -12.10 -0.25
C TYR A 34 6.59 -11.56 1.18
N SER A 35 7.77 -11.66 1.81
CA SER A 35 7.92 -11.35 3.23
C SER A 35 8.13 -9.87 3.53
N ALA A 36 8.99 -9.18 2.78
CA ALA A 36 9.36 -7.80 3.08
C ALA A 36 9.86 -7.06 1.83
N GLN A 37 9.86 -5.75 1.93
CA GLN A 37 10.54 -4.83 1.03
C GLN A 37 11.49 -3.96 1.87
N ASP A 38 12.69 -3.69 1.35
CA ASP A 38 13.66 -2.85 2.04
C ASP A 38 13.16 -1.40 2.14
N ALA A 39 13.63 -0.66 3.12
CA ALA A 39 13.40 0.76 3.23
C ALA A 39 14.34 1.55 2.30
N ASP A 40 15.53 0.98 2.02
CA ASP A 40 16.58 1.63 1.24
C ASP A 40 16.39 1.44 -0.26
N SER A 41 16.57 2.52 -1.00
CA SER A 41 16.71 2.51 -2.44
C SER A 41 17.90 3.35 -2.84
N GLU A 42 18.78 2.84 -3.70
CA GLU A 42 20.00 3.51 -4.15
C GLU A 42 20.93 3.95 -2.99
N GLY A 43 20.90 3.21 -1.86
CA GLY A 43 21.71 3.51 -0.68
C GLY A 43 21.19 4.63 0.22
N GLU A 44 19.94 5.07 0.01
CA GLU A 44 19.26 6.08 0.82
C GLU A 44 17.95 5.53 1.39
N GLU A 45 17.77 5.65 2.72
CA GLU A 45 16.54 5.23 3.38
C GLU A 45 15.34 6.08 2.92
N GLY A 46 14.24 5.42 2.62
CA GLY A 46 12.99 6.08 2.27
C GLY A 46 12.95 6.79 0.91
N LYS A 47 14.04 6.84 0.15
CA LYS A 47 14.13 7.57 -1.13
C LYS A 47 13.00 7.23 -2.11
N TYR A 48 12.64 5.97 -2.20
CA TYR A 48 11.57 5.51 -3.08
C TYR A 48 10.20 6.03 -2.66
N PHE A 49 9.94 6.17 -1.36
CA PHE A 49 8.62 6.43 -0.80
C PHE A 49 8.35 7.91 -0.48
N THR A 50 9.40 8.70 -0.31
CA THR A 50 9.31 10.10 0.12
C THR A 50 9.33 11.07 -1.05
N TRP A 51 8.88 12.30 -0.81
CA TRP A 51 8.66 13.31 -1.84
C TRP A 51 9.26 14.65 -1.41
N PHE A 52 9.80 15.39 -2.38
CA PHE A 52 10.05 16.82 -2.23
C PHE A 52 8.78 17.61 -2.62
N PRO A 53 8.53 18.78 -2.00
CA PRO A 53 7.41 19.64 -2.40
C PRO A 53 7.44 19.99 -3.89
N GLU A 54 8.61 20.26 -4.44
CA GLU A 54 8.82 20.64 -5.83
C GLU A 54 8.45 19.50 -6.80
N GLU A 55 8.73 18.25 -6.44
CA GLU A 55 8.31 17.09 -7.24
C GLU A 55 6.77 16.99 -7.32
N ILE A 56 6.09 17.23 -6.19
CA ILE A 56 4.62 17.20 -6.14
C ILE A 56 4.03 18.34 -6.97
N GLU A 57 4.62 19.54 -6.88
CA GLU A 57 4.18 20.71 -7.66
C GLU A 57 4.39 20.50 -9.17
N GLU A 58 5.51 19.92 -9.58
CA GLU A 58 5.77 19.59 -10.98
C GLU A 58 4.76 18.58 -11.54
N LEU A 59 4.37 17.60 -10.72
CA LEU A 59 3.45 16.54 -11.12
C LEU A 59 1.98 16.98 -11.16
N LEU A 60 1.54 17.79 -10.20
CA LEU A 60 0.13 18.14 -10.01
C LEU A 60 -0.21 19.56 -10.47
N GLY A 61 0.78 20.43 -10.66
CA GLY A 61 0.59 21.87 -10.85
C GLY A 61 0.28 22.61 -9.55
N GLU A 62 0.58 23.90 -9.52
CA GLU A 62 0.58 24.74 -8.30
C GLU A 62 -0.71 24.61 -7.45
N GLN A 63 -1.88 24.66 -8.08
CA GLN A 63 -3.14 24.67 -7.35
C GLN A 63 -3.47 23.33 -6.68
N ASP A 64 -3.39 22.23 -7.43
CA ASP A 64 -3.67 20.89 -6.92
C ASP A 64 -2.59 20.44 -5.93
N ALA A 65 -1.32 20.77 -6.21
CA ALA A 65 -0.21 20.48 -5.30
C ALA A 65 -0.39 21.16 -3.94
N ALA A 66 -0.82 22.42 -3.89
CA ALA A 66 -1.06 23.13 -2.63
C ALA A 66 -2.13 22.42 -1.77
N LEU A 67 -3.22 21.96 -2.38
CA LEU A 67 -4.27 21.21 -1.69
C LEU A 67 -3.78 19.84 -1.23
N PHE A 68 -3.09 19.12 -2.10
CA PHE A 68 -2.55 17.79 -1.84
C PHE A 68 -1.49 17.80 -0.73
N MET A 69 -0.52 18.71 -0.81
CA MET A 69 0.53 18.88 0.19
C MET A 69 -0.04 19.25 1.55
N ARG A 70 -1.05 20.13 1.58
CA ARG A 70 -1.71 20.51 2.83
C ARG A 70 -2.43 19.33 3.48
N TYR A 71 -3.06 18.48 2.68
CA TYR A 71 -3.73 17.27 3.18
C TYR A 71 -2.74 16.25 3.74
N TYR A 72 -1.59 16.07 3.07
CA TYR A 72 -0.58 15.07 3.45
C TYR A 72 0.55 15.61 4.33
N GLY A 73 0.41 16.81 4.91
CA GLY A 73 1.39 17.34 5.85
C GLY A 73 2.77 17.62 5.23
N VAL A 74 2.82 17.88 3.93
CA VAL A 74 4.07 18.22 3.23
C VAL A 74 4.39 19.70 3.45
N SER A 75 5.60 19.98 3.93
CA SER A 75 6.12 21.34 4.14
C SER A 75 7.44 21.55 3.42
N PRO A 76 7.88 22.81 3.23
CA PRO A 76 9.18 23.10 2.63
C PRO A 76 10.38 22.52 3.39
N GLU A 77 10.24 22.35 4.70
CA GLU A 77 11.29 21.78 5.56
C GLU A 77 11.31 20.24 5.48
N GLY A 78 10.23 19.64 5.03
CA GLY A 78 10.02 18.20 5.07
C GLY A 78 9.77 17.67 6.49
N ASN A 79 9.36 16.42 6.58
CA ASN A 79 9.20 15.68 7.84
C ASN A 79 10.07 14.42 7.87
N PHE A 80 11.00 14.29 6.93
CA PHE A 80 11.96 13.20 6.79
C PHE A 80 13.34 13.75 6.40
N GLU A 81 14.33 12.87 6.27
CA GLU A 81 15.70 13.26 5.95
C GLU A 81 15.82 14.07 4.65
N HIS A 82 16.82 14.96 4.61
CA HIS A 82 17.17 15.79 3.45
C HIS A 82 16.05 16.70 2.91
N GLY A 83 15.08 17.09 3.76
CA GLY A 83 13.95 17.92 3.34
C GLY A 83 12.86 17.17 2.57
N ARG A 84 12.90 15.86 2.55
CA ARG A 84 11.85 15.03 1.99
C ARG A 84 10.66 14.91 2.94
N SER A 85 9.52 14.51 2.41
CA SER A 85 8.30 14.28 3.19
C SER A 85 7.76 12.87 3.00
N ILE A 86 7.44 12.24 4.12
CA ILE A 86 6.52 11.10 4.17
C ILE A 86 5.11 11.67 4.10
N LEU A 87 4.30 11.16 3.19
CA LEU A 87 2.90 11.55 3.09
C LEU A 87 2.11 10.94 4.26
N HIS A 88 1.50 11.78 5.10
CA HIS A 88 0.74 11.32 6.25
C HIS A 88 -0.50 12.20 6.44
N VAL A 89 -1.52 11.66 7.08
CA VAL A 89 -2.78 12.36 7.31
C VAL A 89 -2.95 12.56 8.82
N GLU A 90 -2.98 13.82 9.27
CA GLU A 90 -3.15 14.17 10.68
C GLU A 90 -4.59 14.56 11.04
N ASN A 91 -5.33 15.08 10.08
CA ASN A 91 -6.65 15.66 10.30
C ASN A 91 -7.67 15.07 9.34
N GLU A 92 -8.94 15.10 9.74
CA GLU A 92 -10.03 14.66 8.87
C GLU A 92 -10.14 15.54 7.61
N LEU A 93 -10.49 14.91 6.50
CA LEU A 93 -10.64 15.59 5.20
C LEU A 93 -11.58 16.80 5.27
N ALA A 94 -12.68 16.69 6.01
CA ALA A 94 -13.66 17.77 6.17
C ALA A 94 -13.09 19.00 6.90
N ASP A 95 -12.20 18.78 7.89
CA ASP A 95 -11.57 19.86 8.61
C ASP A 95 -10.53 20.59 7.75
N ILE A 96 -9.73 19.82 7.01
CA ILE A 96 -8.78 20.39 6.06
C ILE A 96 -9.49 21.17 4.96
N ALA A 97 -10.56 20.62 4.38
CA ALA A 97 -11.35 21.29 3.35
C ALA A 97 -11.91 22.63 3.85
N ARG A 98 -12.38 22.68 5.12
CA ARG A 98 -12.86 23.90 5.75
C ARG A 98 -11.76 24.96 5.89
N VAL A 99 -10.56 24.56 6.32
CA VAL A 99 -9.40 25.46 6.45
C VAL A 99 -8.97 26.00 5.08
N LEU A 100 -8.99 25.16 4.05
CA LEU A 100 -8.62 25.53 2.69
C LEU A 100 -9.74 26.26 1.92
N GLN A 101 -10.93 26.42 2.52
CA GLN A 101 -12.10 27.05 1.90
C GLN A 101 -12.56 26.39 0.58
N VAL A 102 -12.39 25.08 0.48
CA VAL A 102 -12.89 24.26 -0.63
C VAL A 102 -13.95 23.26 -0.13
N SER A 103 -14.72 22.69 -1.05
CA SER A 103 -15.64 21.61 -0.67
C SER A 103 -14.85 20.31 -0.40
N ALA A 104 -15.37 19.46 0.49
CA ALA A 104 -14.79 18.14 0.75
C ALA A 104 -14.71 17.29 -0.53
N GLY A 105 -15.70 17.40 -1.42
CA GLY A 105 -15.69 16.70 -2.72
C GLY A 105 -14.54 17.17 -3.62
N GLN A 106 -14.32 18.48 -3.74
CA GLN A 106 -13.20 19.02 -4.51
C GLN A 106 -11.84 18.56 -3.96
N LEU A 107 -11.66 18.59 -2.63
CA LEU A 107 -10.44 18.12 -2.00
C LEU A 107 -10.22 16.62 -2.27
N LEU A 108 -11.28 15.81 -2.13
CA LEU A 108 -11.20 14.37 -2.38
C LEU A 108 -10.80 14.07 -3.84
N GLU A 109 -11.39 14.75 -4.81
CA GLU A 109 -11.02 14.60 -6.23
C GLU A 109 -9.54 14.92 -6.51
N VAL A 110 -9.01 15.98 -5.86
CA VAL A 110 -7.58 16.32 -5.97
C VAL A 110 -6.71 15.24 -5.35
N ILE A 111 -7.09 14.72 -4.17
CA ILE A 111 -6.35 13.65 -3.48
C ILE A 111 -6.32 12.39 -4.33
N GLU A 112 -7.46 11.90 -4.82
CA GLU A 112 -7.54 10.67 -5.62
C GLU A 112 -6.75 10.78 -6.93
N ARG A 113 -6.82 11.94 -7.60
CA ARG A 113 -6.02 12.21 -8.79
C ARG A 113 -4.54 12.26 -8.46
N GLY A 114 -4.16 12.98 -7.41
CA GLY A 114 -2.78 13.11 -6.96
C GLY A 114 -2.17 11.78 -6.57
N GLN A 115 -2.88 10.93 -5.83
CA GLN A 115 -2.43 9.57 -5.48
C GLN A 115 -2.08 8.76 -6.74
N LYS A 116 -2.92 8.79 -7.76
CA LYS A 116 -2.69 8.05 -9.02
C LYS A 116 -1.46 8.58 -9.76
N VAL A 117 -1.31 9.90 -9.84
CA VAL A 117 -0.18 10.55 -10.51
C VAL A 117 1.13 10.26 -9.78
N LEU A 118 1.16 10.45 -8.46
CA LEU A 118 2.35 10.18 -7.65
C LEU A 118 2.71 8.68 -7.65
N LEU A 119 1.73 7.78 -7.59
CA LEU A 119 1.99 6.35 -7.70
C LEU A 119 2.66 6.00 -9.04
N ALA A 120 2.14 6.53 -10.15
CA ALA A 120 2.71 6.31 -11.47
C ALA A 120 4.14 6.88 -11.58
N ALA A 121 4.40 8.06 -11.02
CA ALA A 121 5.74 8.66 -10.98
C ALA A 121 6.70 7.84 -10.11
N ARG A 122 6.25 7.39 -8.92
CA ARG A 122 7.04 6.53 -8.04
C ARG A 122 7.46 5.23 -8.70
N GLN A 123 6.59 4.62 -9.49
CA GLN A 123 6.88 3.37 -10.21
C GLN A 123 7.99 3.52 -11.27
N GLN A 124 8.36 4.75 -11.64
CA GLN A 124 9.52 5.00 -12.52
C GLN A 124 10.83 5.11 -11.75
N ARG A 125 10.80 5.21 -10.42
CA ARG A 125 11.99 5.22 -9.57
C ARG A 125 12.57 3.82 -9.42
N ILE A 126 13.83 3.74 -9.02
CA ILE A 126 14.46 2.45 -8.64
C ILE A 126 13.82 1.95 -7.35
N ALA A 127 13.11 0.84 -7.45
CA ALA A 127 12.44 0.25 -6.30
C ALA A 127 13.45 -0.34 -5.30
N PRO A 128 13.12 -0.34 -4.00
CA PRO A 128 13.89 -1.05 -2.99
C PRO A 128 13.97 -2.55 -3.27
N GLU A 129 15.00 -3.20 -2.76
CA GLU A 129 15.09 -4.65 -2.81
C GLU A 129 13.93 -5.31 -2.07
N ARG A 130 13.43 -6.40 -2.63
CA ARG A 130 12.36 -7.18 -2.01
C ARG A 130 12.92 -8.50 -1.53
N ASP A 131 12.62 -8.88 -0.29
CA ASP A 131 12.89 -10.21 0.21
C ASP A 131 11.82 -11.19 -0.31
N ASP A 132 12.14 -11.88 -1.37
CA ASP A 132 11.26 -12.79 -2.08
C ASP A 132 10.98 -14.12 -1.35
N LYS A 133 11.34 -14.20 -0.07
CA LYS A 133 10.93 -15.34 0.76
C LYS A 133 9.42 -15.31 0.97
N ILE A 134 8.79 -16.46 0.83
CA ILE A 134 7.39 -16.69 1.16
C ILE A 134 7.36 -17.46 2.48
N LEU A 135 6.89 -16.80 3.55
CA LEU A 135 6.81 -17.37 4.89
C LEU A 135 5.42 -17.96 5.12
N LEU A 136 5.34 -19.24 5.42
CA LEU A 136 4.07 -19.96 5.58
C LEU A 136 3.11 -19.28 6.56
N ALA A 137 3.60 -18.92 7.75
CA ALA A 137 2.76 -18.32 8.78
C ALA A 137 2.17 -16.96 8.35
N TRP A 138 2.97 -16.13 7.64
CA TRP A 138 2.50 -14.83 7.16
C TRP A 138 1.53 -14.98 5.99
N ASN A 139 1.76 -15.97 5.13
CA ASN A 139 0.82 -16.30 4.05
C ASN A 139 -0.53 -16.78 4.61
N GLY A 140 -0.53 -17.59 5.65
CA GLY A 140 -1.78 -17.98 6.33
C GLY A 140 -2.57 -16.79 6.87
N LEU A 141 -1.89 -15.78 7.43
CA LEU A 141 -2.52 -14.54 7.88
C LEU A 141 -3.07 -13.72 6.71
N MET A 142 -2.30 -13.60 5.62
CA MET A 142 -2.72 -12.83 4.45
C MET A 142 -3.86 -13.51 3.70
N ILE A 143 -3.84 -14.83 3.55
CA ILE A 143 -4.96 -15.63 3.00
C ILE A 143 -6.24 -15.35 3.80
N SER A 144 -6.14 -15.35 5.13
CA SER A 144 -7.28 -15.04 6.00
C SER A 144 -7.76 -13.60 5.83
N ALA A 145 -6.83 -12.63 5.66
CA ALA A 145 -7.17 -11.23 5.42
C ALA A 145 -7.91 -11.04 4.08
N MET A 146 -7.41 -11.66 3.01
CA MET A 146 -8.04 -11.62 1.67
C MET A 146 -9.44 -12.26 1.69
N ALA A 147 -9.60 -13.43 2.33
CA ALA A 147 -10.89 -14.09 2.46
C ALA A 147 -11.90 -13.24 3.24
N ARG A 148 -11.46 -12.57 4.32
CA ARG A 148 -12.31 -11.63 5.07
C ARG A 148 -12.65 -10.38 4.28
N ALA A 149 -11.73 -9.84 3.50
CA ALA A 149 -11.99 -8.72 2.62
C ALA A 149 -13.11 -9.06 1.63
N TYR A 150 -13.02 -10.21 0.97
CA TYR A 150 -14.12 -10.70 0.12
C TYR A 150 -15.46 -10.76 0.84
N GLN A 151 -15.51 -11.33 2.05
CA GLN A 151 -16.74 -11.43 2.84
C GLN A 151 -17.37 -10.07 3.19
N VAL A 152 -16.55 -9.02 3.28
CA VAL A 152 -16.99 -7.68 3.69
C VAL A 152 -17.29 -6.78 2.50
N CYS A 153 -16.45 -6.84 1.45
CA CYS A 153 -16.55 -5.95 0.28
C CYS A 153 -17.29 -6.59 -0.90
N GLY A 154 -17.35 -7.94 -0.97
CA GLY A 154 -17.95 -8.67 -2.10
C GLY A 154 -17.06 -8.74 -3.35
N GLU A 155 -15.81 -8.24 -3.28
CA GLU A 155 -14.92 -8.12 -4.42
C GLU A 155 -14.22 -9.44 -4.74
N GLU A 156 -14.60 -10.10 -5.82
CA GLU A 156 -14.13 -11.43 -6.26
C GLU A 156 -12.61 -11.58 -6.38
N HIS A 157 -11.89 -10.48 -6.67
CA HIS A 157 -10.44 -10.54 -6.81
C HIS A 157 -9.74 -10.87 -5.49
N TYR A 158 -10.31 -10.52 -4.33
CA TYR A 158 -9.77 -10.91 -3.02
C TYR A 158 -9.96 -12.41 -2.75
N LEU A 159 -11.14 -12.98 -3.11
CA LEU A 159 -11.35 -14.42 -3.02
C LEU A 159 -10.37 -15.18 -3.91
N LYS A 160 -10.22 -14.74 -5.14
CA LYS A 160 -9.26 -15.34 -6.08
C LYS A 160 -7.83 -15.33 -5.54
N ALA A 161 -7.38 -14.21 -4.98
CA ALA A 161 -6.05 -14.11 -4.39
C ALA A 161 -5.88 -15.06 -3.19
N ALA A 162 -6.89 -15.16 -2.32
CA ALA A 162 -6.86 -16.09 -1.19
C ALA A 162 -6.76 -17.55 -1.65
N VAL A 163 -7.54 -17.95 -2.65
CA VAL A 163 -7.54 -19.31 -3.19
C VAL A 163 -6.18 -19.64 -3.83
N VAL A 164 -5.69 -18.76 -4.71
CA VAL A 164 -4.39 -18.97 -5.39
C VAL A 164 -3.25 -19.09 -4.38
N ALA A 165 -3.24 -18.26 -3.33
CA ALA A 165 -2.20 -18.34 -2.30
C ALA A 165 -2.34 -19.60 -1.41
N ALA A 166 -3.56 -20.06 -1.15
CA ALA A 166 -3.77 -21.30 -0.44
C ALA A 166 -3.33 -22.53 -1.26
N ASP A 167 -3.69 -22.58 -2.54
CA ASP A 167 -3.26 -23.64 -3.45
C ASP A 167 -1.74 -23.66 -3.58
N PHE A 168 -1.11 -22.49 -3.80
CA PHE A 168 0.35 -22.37 -3.82
C PHE A 168 0.99 -22.96 -2.54
N THR A 169 0.44 -22.62 -1.37
CA THR A 169 0.95 -23.10 -0.07
C THR A 169 0.85 -24.61 0.05
N LEU A 170 -0.31 -25.18 -0.31
CA LEU A 170 -0.56 -26.62 -0.23
C LEU A 170 0.30 -27.41 -1.22
N GLU A 171 0.51 -26.90 -2.41
CA GLU A 171 1.29 -27.56 -3.46
C GLU A 171 2.80 -27.49 -3.22
N ASN A 172 3.30 -26.34 -2.71
CA ASN A 172 4.74 -26.05 -2.67
C ASN A 172 5.34 -26.13 -1.26
N MET A 173 4.53 -25.96 -0.21
CA MET A 173 5.03 -25.86 1.17
C MET A 173 4.55 -27.02 2.08
N VAL A 174 4.08 -28.11 1.49
CA VAL A 174 3.75 -29.37 2.21
C VAL A 174 4.64 -30.47 1.71
N ARG A 175 5.32 -31.18 2.62
CA ARG A 175 6.13 -32.37 2.30
C ARG A 175 5.87 -33.46 3.36
N ASP A 176 5.51 -34.64 2.90
CA ASP A 176 5.23 -35.80 3.76
C ASP A 176 4.19 -35.49 4.87
N GLY A 177 3.18 -34.67 4.53
CA GLY A 177 2.15 -34.23 5.47
C GLY A 177 2.59 -33.16 6.48
N GLN A 178 3.79 -32.63 6.36
CA GLN A 178 4.31 -31.56 7.21
C GLN A 178 4.36 -30.24 6.46
N LEU A 179 3.97 -29.16 7.15
CA LEU A 179 4.07 -27.81 6.67
C LEU A 179 5.52 -27.32 6.81
N LEU A 180 6.07 -26.76 5.74
CA LEU A 180 7.41 -26.17 5.70
C LEU A 180 7.35 -24.68 5.97
N HIS A 181 8.38 -24.14 6.59
CA HIS A 181 8.37 -22.76 7.10
C HIS A 181 8.54 -21.70 6.01
N THR A 182 9.42 -21.92 5.04
CA THR A 182 9.86 -20.91 4.09
C THR A 182 9.94 -21.51 2.68
N TYR A 183 9.51 -20.74 1.67
CA TYR A 183 9.74 -21.04 0.26
C TYR A 183 10.51 -19.89 -0.39
N LYS A 184 11.54 -20.24 -1.18
CA LYS A 184 12.32 -19.31 -2.00
C LYS A 184 13.00 -20.08 -3.13
N ASP A 185 13.10 -19.46 -4.32
CA ASP A 185 13.80 -19.99 -5.49
C ASP A 185 13.39 -21.45 -5.86
N GLY A 186 12.07 -21.71 -5.82
CA GLY A 186 11.49 -23.01 -6.15
C GLY A 186 11.68 -24.09 -5.05
N GLN A 187 12.14 -23.73 -3.86
CA GLN A 187 12.42 -24.68 -2.78
C GLN A 187 11.77 -24.28 -1.45
N ALA A 188 11.05 -25.24 -0.84
CA ALA A 188 10.54 -25.11 0.50
C ALA A 188 11.44 -25.80 1.55
N ARG A 189 11.53 -25.20 2.71
CA ARG A 189 12.33 -25.67 3.86
C ARG A 189 11.54 -25.57 5.15
#